data_176ef7a3d8e3d38d6069b31846b06a0b
#
_entry.id   176ef7a3d8e3d38d6069b31846b06a0b
#
_cell.length_a   1.000
_cell.length_b   1.000
_cell.length_c   1.000
_cell.angle_alpha   90.00
_cell.angle_beta   90.00
_cell.angle_gamma   90.00
#
_symmetry.space_group_name_H-M   'P 1'
#
loop_
_entity.id
_entity.type
_entity.pdbx_description
1 polymer ?
#
loop_
_entity_poly.entity_id
_entity_poly.type
_entity_poly.pdbx_seq_one_letter_code
_entity_poly.pdbx_strand_id
1 'polypeptide(L)'
;MRCVGIDLGGTAIKAGAVSSDGRVLERRSAPTGLERGERHVLDTIANLARELGVEGGLGLGVPGLIDRETGTVETSPNLEWKNVPLRRILMNRLHLPIYIENDANAAAF
;
A
#
# COMPACT_ATOMS: atom_id res chain seq x y z
N MET A 1 3.83 -1.95 -18.67
CA MET A 1 4.36 -1.47 -17.37
C MET A 1 3.71 -2.22 -16.22
N ARG A 2 4.51 -2.62 -15.26
CA ARG A 2 3.98 -3.27 -14.08
C ARG A 2 3.44 -2.26 -13.09
N CYS A 3 2.21 -2.48 -12.64
CA CYS A 3 1.65 -1.79 -11.49
C CYS A 3 1.60 -2.79 -10.33
N VAL A 4 1.61 -2.29 -9.12
CA VAL A 4 1.54 -3.13 -7.92
C VAL A 4 0.34 -2.70 -7.09
N GLY A 5 -0.41 -3.69 -6.65
CA GLY A 5 -1.51 -3.48 -5.69
C GLY A 5 -1.12 -4.06 -4.35
N ILE A 6 -1.40 -3.34 -3.30
CA ILE A 6 -1.12 -3.77 -1.93
C ILE A 6 -2.39 -3.71 -1.10
N ASP A 7 -2.66 -4.80 -0.39
CA ASP A 7 -3.71 -4.85 0.62
C ASP A 7 -3.01 -4.80 1.98
N LEU A 8 -3.17 -3.68 2.66
CA LEU A 8 -2.53 -3.43 3.95
C LEU A 8 -3.44 -3.86 5.08
N GLY A 9 -3.14 -4.98 5.68
CA GLY A 9 -3.91 -5.50 6.82
C GLY A 9 -3.18 -5.35 8.14
N GLY A 10 -3.91 -5.48 9.23
CA GLY A 10 -3.33 -5.41 10.58
C GLY A 10 -2.39 -6.56 10.90
N THR A 11 -2.55 -7.70 10.24
CA THR A 11 -1.74 -8.91 10.49
C THR A 11 -0.77 -9.18 9.35
N ALA A 12 -1.23 -9.04 8.11
CA ALA A 12 -0.43 -9.34 6.94
C ALA A 12 -0.60 -8.26 5.87
N ILE A 13 0.46 -8.05 5.11
CA ILE A 13 0.47 -7.18 3.93
C ILE A 13 0.54 -8.11 2.72
N LYS A 14 -0.43 -7.99 1.82
CA LYS A 14 -0.48 -8.78 0.60
C LYS A 14 -0.25 -7.87 -0.59
N ALA A 15 0.56 -8.33 -1.54
CA ALA A 15 0.92 -7.53 -2.70
C ALA A 15 0.88 -8.36 -3.97
N GLY A 16 0.56 -7.70 -5.07
CA GLY A 16 0.54 -8.35 -6.38
C GLY A 16 1.00 -7.42 -7.47
N ALA A 17 1.78 -7.95 -8.39
CA ALA A 17 2.16 -7.24 -9.61
C ALA A 17 1.11 -7.52 -10.67
N VAL A 18 0.70 -6.48 -11.39
CA VAL A 18 -0.34 -6.56 -12.40
C VAL A 18 0.20 -5.97 -13.71
N SER A 19 -0.05 -6.67 -14.82
CA SER A 19 0.32 -6.17 -16.14
C SER A 19 -0.70 -5.12 -16.61
N SER A 20 -0.35 -4.41 -17.70
CA SER A 20 -1.23 -3.39 -18.27
C SER A 20 -2.57 -3.93 -18.76
N ASP A 21 -2.65 -5.23 -19.04
CA ASP A 21 -3.90 -5.88 -19.47
C ASP A 21 -4.68 -6.48 -18.28
N GLY A 22 -4.25 -6.20 -17.04
CA GLY A 22 -4.98 -6.61 -15.83
C GLY A 22 -4.64 -7.98 -15.31
N ARG A 23 -3.65 -8.67 -15.86
CA ARG A 23 -3.27 -10.00 -15.36
C ARG A 23 -2.36 -9.89 -14.16
N VAL A 24 -2.62 -10.74 -13.16
CA VAL A 24 -1.74 -10.86 -11.99
C VAL A 24 -0.53 -11.68 -12.39
N LEU A 25 0.63 -11.07 -12.33
CA LEU A 25 1.89 -11.69 -12.75
C LEU A 25 2.58 -12.42 -11.61
N GLU A 26 2.49 -11.86 -10.41
CA GLU A 26 3.25 -12.33 -9.27
C GLU A 26 2.59 -11.87 -7.98
N ARG A 27 2.69 -12.67 -6.92
CA ARG A 27 2.14 -12.31 -5.62
C ARG A 27 3.17 -12.48 -4.53
N ARG A 28 3.06 -11.65 -3.49
CA ARG A 28 3.89 -11.74 -2.30
C ARG A 28 3.07 -11.39 -1.08
N SER A 29 3.53 -11.85 0.08
CA SER A 29 2.95 -11.40 1.34
C SER A 29 4.03 -11.34 2.40
N ALA A 30 3.77 -10.54 3.43
CA ALA A 30 4.67 -10.40 4.57
C ALA A 30 3.86 -10.08 5.81
N PRO A 31 4.35 -10.44 7.00
CA PRO A 31 3.72 -9.98 8.23
C PRO A 31 3.76 -8.46 8.31
N THR A 32 2.67 -7.86 8.78
CA THR A 32 2.63 -6.41 8.95
C THR A 32 3.61 -5.95 10.02
N GLY A 33 3.69 -6.70 11.12
CA GLY A 33 4.65 -6.39 12.19
C GLY A 33 4.37 -5.07 12.87
N LEU A 34 3.11 -4.81 13.24
CA LEU A 34 2.72 -3.55 13.88
C LEU A 34 3.55 -3.24 15.13
N GLU A 35 3.94 -4.26 15.87
CA GLU A 35 4.74 -4.12 17.09
C GLU A 35 6.12 -3.55 16.82
N ARG A 36 6.56 -3.57 15.57
CA ARG A 36 7.85 -3.01 15.16
C ARG A 36 7.76 -1.54 14.78
N GLY A 37 6.56 -0.98 14.78
CA GLY A 37 6.34 0.44 14.54
C GLY A 37 5.98 0.79 13.10
N GLU A 38 5.55 2.03 12.94
CA GLU A 38 5.08 2.56 11.66
C GLU A 38 6.16 2.49 10.57
N ARG A 39 7.39 2.85 10.91
CA ARG A 39 8.49 2.87 9.95
C ARG A 39 8.76 1.48 9.37
N HIS A 40 8.68 0.45 10.20
CA HIS A 40 8.84 -0.93 9.74
C HIS A 40 7.77 -1.30 8.71
N VAL A 41 6.52 -0.91 8.97
CA VAL A 41 5.41 -1.19 8.06
C VAL A 41 5.63 -0.48 6.72
N LEU A 42 6.05 0.78 6.75
CA LEU A 42 6.34 1.55 5.55
C LEU A 42 7.50 0.96 4.76
N ASP A 43 8.54 0.49 5.44
CA ASP A 43 9.68 -0.16 4.80
C ASP A 43 9.24 -1.45 4.11
N THR A 44 8.39 -2.24 4.75
CA THR A 44 7.87 -3.49 4.18
C THR A 44 7.07 -3.22 2.90
N ILE A 45 6.20 -2.20 2.93
CA ILE A 45 5.42 -1.82 1.75
C ILE A 45 6.35 -1.46 0.59
N ALA A 46 7.32 -0.59 0.84
CA ALA A 46 8.25 -0.16 -0.20
C ALA A 46 9.09 -1.32 -0.74
N ASN A 47 9.54 -2.21 0.13
CA ASN A 47 10.33 -3.37 -0.28
C ASN A 47 9.52 -4.34 -1.12
N LEU A 48 8.28 -4.63 -0.74
CA LEU A 48 7.39 -5.50 -1.53
C LEU A 48 7.15 -4.92 -2.93
N ALA A 49 6.91 -3.62 -3.01
CA ALA A 49 6.69 -2.96 -4.30
C ALA A 49 7.92 -3.09 -5.20
N ARG A 50 9.10 -2.87 -4.64
CA ARG A 50 10.36 -3.00 -5.40
C ARG A 50 10.63 -4.43 -5.83
N GLU A 51 10.41 -5.40 -4.95
CA GLU A 51 10.59 -6.82 -5.26
C GLU A 51 9.67 -7.26 -6.40
N LEU A 52 8.49 -6.69 -6.48
CA LEU A 52 7.53 -6.97 -7.54
C LEU A 52 7.78 -6.19 -8.82
N GLY A 53 8.80 -5.36 -8.84
CA GLY A 53 9.20 -4.64 -10.05
C GLY A 53 8.24 -3.50 -10.43
N VAL A 54 7.75 -2.76 -9.45
CA VAL A 54 6.81 -1.66 -9.69
C VAL A 54 7.41 -0.62 -10.63
N GLU A 55 6.63 -0.21 -11.63
CA GLU A 55 7.05 0.77 -12.64
C GLU A 55 6.01 1.86 -12.87
N GLY A 56 4.77 1.45 -13.11
CA GLY A 56 3.71 2.38 -13.52
C GLY A 56 2.97 3.06 -12.40
N GLY A 57 2.89 2.42 -11.24
CA GLY A 57 2.19 2.97 -10.10
C GLY A 57 1.94 1.93 -9.03
N LEU A 58 1.61 2.42 -7.84
CA LEU A 58 1.32 1.60 -6.68
C LEU A 58 -0.03 1.99 -6.13
N GLY A 59 -0.93 1.02 -5.98
CA GLY A 59 -2.21 1.23 -5.35
C GLY A 59 -2.26 0.51 -4.02
N LEU A 60 -2.80 1.15 -2.99
CA LEU A 60 -2.94 0.53 -1.67
C LEU A 60 -4.38 0.60 -1.21
N GLY A 61 -4.88 -0.55 -0.73
CA GLY A 61 -6.09 -0.63 0.04
C GLY A 61 -5.72 -0.61 1.51
N VAL A 62 -6.28 0.34 2.26
CA VAL A 62 -5.92 0.57 3.68
C VAL A 62 -7.19 0.56 4.52
N PRO A 63 -7.19 -0.18 5.66
CA PRO A 63 -8.34 -0.16 6.55
C PRO A 63 -8.37 1.17 7.30
N GLY A 64 -9.49 1.89 7.23
CA GLY A 64 -9.64 3.14 7.96
C GLY A 64 -10.16 4.27 7.12
N LEU A 65 -10.02 5.46 7.65
CA LEU A 65 -10.51 6.70 7.07
C LEU A 65 -9.39 7.39 6.32
N ILE A 66 -9.62 7.65 5.03
CA ILE A 66 -8.59 8.19 4.13
C ILE A 66 -9.02 9.57 3.64
N ASP A 67 -8.12 10.54 3.72
CA ASP A 67 -8.27 11.80 3.01
C ASP A 67 -7.74 11.60 1.60
N ARG A 68 -8.63 11.51 0.62
CA ARG A 68 -8.26 11.19 -0.76
C ARG A 68 -7.48 12.31 -1.45
N GLU A 69 -7.69 13.54 -1.07
CA GLU A 69 -6.97 14.67 -1.66
C GLU A 69 -5.49 14.60 -1.35
N THR A 70 -5.16 14.31 -0.11
CA THR A 70 -3.77 14.29 0.34
C THR A 70 -3.15 12.89 0.37
N GLY A 71 -3.99 11.83 0.35
CA GLY A 71 -3.52 10.47 0.53
C GLY A 71 -3.07 10.19 1.97
N THR A 72 -3.68 10.88 2.92
CA THR A 72 -3.38 10.73 4.34
C THR A 72 -4.32 9.72 4.98
N VAL A 73 -3.78 8.79 5.74
CA VAL A 73 -4.57 7.90 6.58
C VAL A 73 -4.90 8.67 7.85
N GLU A 74 -6.12 9.18 7.92
CA GLU A 74 -6.56 10.00 9.08
C GLU A 74 -6.63 9.16 10.33
N THR A 75 -7.20 7.98 10.20
CA THR A 75 -7.36 7.05 11.30
C THR A 75 -7.45 5.62 10.78
N SER A 76 -6.71 4.72 11.40
CA SER A 76 -6.80 3.29 11.14
C SER A 76 -6.57 2.53 12.43
N PRO A 77 -7.64 2.13 13.12
CA PRO A 77 -7.49 1.35 14.35
C PRO A 77 -6.76 0.03 14.12
N ASN A 78 -6.99 -0.61 12.98
CA ASN A 78 -6.34 -1.90 12.66
C ASN A 78 -4.81 -1.77 12.54
N LEU A 79 -4.33 -0.61 12.12
CA LEU A 79 -2.90 -0.34 11.97
C LEU A 79 -2.34 0.48 13.12
N GLU A 80 -3.21 0.96 14.01
CA GLU A 80 -2.86 1.86 15.09
C GLU A 80 -2.23 3.17 14.55
N TRP A 81 -2.73 3.62 13.39
CA TRP A 81 -2.24 4.82 12.71
C TRP A 81 -3.19 5.99 12.89
N LYS A 82 -2.61 7.18 12.96
CA LYS A 82 -3.33 8.44 13.03
C LYS A 82 -2.56 9.50 12.24
N ASN A 83 -3.24 10.12 11.29
CA ASN A 83 -2.67 11.21 10.48
C ASN A 83 -1.35 10.84 9.80
N VAL A 84 -1.29 9.66 9.18
CA VAL A 84 -0.10 9.20 8.46
C VAL A 84 -0.19 9.64 7.00
N PRO A 85 0.70 10.53 6.52
CA PRO A 85 0.68 11.00 5.14
C PRO A 85 1.29 9.95 4.19
N LEU A 86 0.58 8.84 4.04
CA LEU A 86 1.08 7.63 3.40
C LEU A 86 1.49 7.86 1.94
N ARG A 87 0.67 8.57 1.15
CA ARG A 87 0.99 8.82 -0.25
C ARG A 87 2.27 9.61 -0.39
N ARG A 88 2.42 10.68 0.37
CA ARG A 88 3.63 11.52 0.31
C ARG A 88 4.87 10.73 0.68
N ILE A 89 4.79 9.95 1.74
CA ILE A 89 5.92 9.13 2.20
C ILE A 89 6.35 8.15 1.11
N LEU A 90 5.38 7.43 0.52
CA LEU A 90 5.69 6.44 -0.50
C LEU A 90 6.13 7.07 -1.81
N MET A 91 5.57 8.22 -2.19
CA MET A 91 6.02 8.95 -3.38
C MET A 91 7.48 9.37 -3.23
N ASN A 92 7.87 9.82 -2.05
CA ASN A 92 9.26 10.21 -1.79
C ASN A 92 10.21 9.01 -1.84
N ARG A 93 9.75 7.83 -1.48
CA ARG A 93 10.58 6.63 -1.49
C ARG A 93 10.66 5.95 -2.86
N LEU A 94 9.57 5.94 -3.59
CA LEU A 94 9.45 5.15 -4.83
C LEU A 94 9.49 5.98 -6.10
N HIS A 95 9.21 7.28 -6.01
CA HIS A 95 9.24 8.21 -7.14
C HIS A 95 8.32 7.79 -8.30
N LEU A 96 7.10 7.37 -7.96
CA LEU A 96 6.08 6.98 -8.94
C LEU A 96 4.69 7.30 -8.38
N PRO A 97 3.64 7.26 -9.23
CA PRO A 97 2.29 7.55 -8.76
C PRO A 97 1.84 6.57 -7.67
N ILE A 98 1.24 7.11 -6.62
CA ILE A 98 0.72 6.34 -5.50
C ILE A 98 -0.76 6.67 -5.33
N TYR A 99 -1.58 5.63 -5.25
CA TYR A 99 -3.03 5.74 -5.06
C TYR A 99 -3.43 5.05 -3.76
N ILE A 100 -4.08 5.80 -2.87
CA ILE A 100 -4.52 5.27 -1.58
C ILE A 100 -6.04 5.24 -1.56
N GLU A 101 -6.60 4.12 -1.17
CA GLU A 101 -8.04 3.94 -1.06
C GLU A 101 -8.37 3.14 0.19
N ASN A 102 -9.58 3.33 0.72
CA ASN A 102 -10.09 2.47 1.77
C ASN A 102 -10.17 1.04 1.24
N ASP A 103 -9.82 0.04 2.05
CA ASP A 103 -9.76 -1.35 1.62
C ASP A 103 -11.10 -1.88 1.07
N ALA A 104 -12.22 -1.45 1.63
CA ALA A 104 -13.54 -1.84 1.12
C ALA A 104 -13.79 -1.28 -0.27
N ASN A 105 -13.36 -0.05 -0.54
CA ASN A 105 -13.49 0.56 -1.86
C ASN A 105 -12.50 -0.04 -2.85
N ALA A 106 -11.30 -0.36 -2.41
CA ALA A 106 -10.28 -1.00 -3.24
C ALA A 106 -10.76 -2.38 -3.71
N ALA A 107 -11.45 -3.12 -2.86
CA ALA A 107 -11.97 -4.44 -3.21
C ALA A 107 -13.09 -4.39 -4.27
N ALA A 108 -13.69 -3.22 -4.49
CA ALA A 108 -14.75 -3.05 -5.49
C ALA A 108 -14.19 -2.91 -6.91
N PHE A 109 -12.92 -2.74 -7.06
CA PHE A 109 -12.24 -2.68 -8.34
C PHE A 109 -11.65 -4.02 -8.71
#